data_07002ddb82a6bc969e91df8b2f4a8407
#
_entry.id   07002ddb82a6bc969e91df8b2f4a8407
#
_cell.length_a   1.000
_cell.length_b   1.000
_cell.length_c   1.000
_cell.angle_alpha   90.00
_cell.angle_beta   90.00
_cell.angle_gamma   90.00
#
_symmetry.space_group_name_H-M   'P 1'
#
loop_
_entity.id
_entity.type
_entity.pdbx_description
1 polymer ?
#
loop_
_entity_poly.entity_id
_entity_poly.type
_entity_poly.pdbx_seq_one_letter_code
_entity_poly.pdbx_strand_id
1 'polypeptide(L)'
;MVATSELERAVSDRLAEHDLRYTAGRRAIVEGLKAADGPVTLPELLDSSPDLAQSSAYRNLGLLEEAGVVRRLVHGGEHAHFELSESLTEHHHHLICESCGLVRDVTLETKLERTLDKAFDTLAEAEGFVTTHHNVDLYGLCSICR
;
A
#
# COMPACT_ATOMS: atom_id res chain seq x y z
N MET A 1 -1.51 11.10 10.31
CA MET A 1 -0.34 11.08 9.41
C MET A 1 0.92 10.81 10.22
N VAL A 2 1.65 9.77 9.88
CA VAL A 2 2.91 9.44 10.54
C VAL A 2 3.96 10.48 10.14
N ALA A 3 4.71 11.01 11.10
CA ALA A 3 5.76 11.97 10.82
C ALA A 3 6.88 11.33 9.97
N THR A 4 7.53 12.10 9.10
CA THR A 4 8.58 11.60 8.20
C THR A 4 9.69 10.87 8.94
N SER A 5 10.12 11.39 10.09
CA SER A 5 11.15 10.76 10.92
C SER A 5 10.71 9.42 11.54
N GLU A 6 9.43 9.29 11.89
CA GLU A 6 8.88 8.05 12.43
C GLU A 6 8.76 6.98 11.34
N LEU A 7 8.30 7.36 10.16
CA LEU A 7 8.24 6.46 9.01
C LEU A 7 9.64 5.95 8.63
N GLU A 8 10.62 6.85 8.52
CA GLU A 8 12.01 6.47 8.21
C GLU A 8 12.59 5.49 9.21
N ARG A 9 12.35 5.74 10.50
CA ARG A 9 12.80 4.84 11.56
C ARG A 9 12.13 3.48 11.45
N ALA A 10 10.81 3.43 11.28
CA ALA A 10 10.05 2.20 11.15
C ALA A 10 10.50 1.38 9.92
N VAL A 11 10.72 2.03 8.79
CA VAL A 11 11.26 1.38 7.58
C VAL A 11 12.66 0.85 7.82
N SER A 12 13.54 1.64 8.39
CA SER A 12 14.93 1.24 8.71
C SER A 12 14.96 0.02 9.62
N ASP A 13 14.14 0.00 10.66
CA ASP A 13 14.05 -1.11 11.61
C ASP A 13 13.58 -2.40 10.93
N ARG A 14 12.55 -2.33 10.09
CA ARG A 14 12.06 -3.50 9.33
C ARG A 14 13.09 -4.05 8.36
N LEU A 15 13.79 -3.15 7.66
CA LEU A 15 14.85 -3.56 6.75
C LEU A 15 15.99 -4.24 7.51
N ALA A 16 16.37 -3.71 8.68
CA ALA A 16 17.40 -4.31 9.53
C ALA A 16 17.03 -5.72 10.00
N GLU A 17 15.76 -5.99 10.31
CA GLU A 17 15.26 -7.31 10.66
C GLU A 17 15.46 -8.35 9.53
N HIS A 18 15.56 -7.88 8.29
CA HIS A 18 15.81 -8.68 7.09
C HIS A 18 17.24 -8.58 6.55
N ASP A 19 18.18 -8.09 7.37
CA ASP A 19 19.57 -7.85 6.99
C ASP A 19 19.74 -6.92 5.77
N LEU A 20 18.82 -6.00 5.60
CA LEU A 20 18.80 -5.03 4.51
C LEU A 20 19.13 -3.62 5.00
N ARG A 21 19.90 -2.89 4.18
CA ARG A 21 20.20 -1.48 4.44
C ARG A 21 19.15 -0.57 3.83
N TYR A 22 18.90 0.55 4.47
CA TYR A 22 18.05 1.60 3.93
C TYR A 22 18.84 2.49 2.97
N THR A 23 19.08 1.98 1.76
CA THR A 23 19.87 2.63 0.71
C THR A 23 19.16 3.84 0.11
N ALA A 24 19.89 4.69 -0.62
CA ALA A 24 19.31 5.83 -1.34
C ALA A 24 18.22 5.41 -2.34
N GLY A 25 18.42 4.29 -3.06
CA GLY A 25 17.42 3.77 -4.00
C GLY A 25 16.13 3.32 -3.30
N ARG A 26 16.24 2.62 -2.19
CA ARG A 26 15.08 2.18 -1.38
C ARG A 26 14.37 3.37 -0.74
N ARG A 27 15.11 4.36 -0.28
CA ARG A 27 14.57 5.61 0.25
C ARG A 27 13.76 6.36 -0.81
N ALA A 28 14.29 6.47 -2.03
CA ALA A 28 13.59 7.11 -3.14
C ALA A 28 12.26 6.42 -3.46
N ILE A 29 12.21 5.09 -3.39
CA ILE A 29 10.96 4.32 -3.56
C ILE A 29 9.96 4.66 -2.46
N VAL A 30 10.37 4.61 -1.20
CA VAL A 30 9.51 4.92 -0.05
C VAL A 30 8.98 6.35 -0.13
N GLU A 31 9.82 7.31 -0.47
CA GLU A 31 9.41 8.71 -0.66
C GLU A 31 8.41 8.86 -1.82
N GLY A 32 8.64 8.17 -2.94
CA GLY A 32 7.74 8.17 -4.08
C GLY A 32 6.38 7.59 -3.76
N LEU A 33 6.33 6.49 -3.02
CA LEU A 33 5.08 5.87 -2.58
C LEU A 33 4.35 6.73 -1.55
N LYS A 34 5.08 7.38 -0.64
CA LYS A 34 4.51 8.29 0.35
C LYS A 34 3.87 9.52 -0.30
N ALA A 35 4.51 10.07 -1.32
CA ALA A 35 4.04 11.27 -2.02
C ALA A 35 2.86 11.01 -2.95
N ALA A 36 2.59 9.76 -3.31
CA ALA A 36 1.49 9.39 -4.20
C ALA A 36 0.13 9.48 -3.48
N ASP A 37 -0.91 9.82 -4.24
CA ASP A 37 -2.28 9.91 -3.73
C ASP A 37 -2.98 8.56 -3.60
N GLY A 38 -2.29 7.47 -3.86
CA GLY A 38 -2.77 6.11 -3.81
C GLY A 38 -1.73 5.14 -4.35
N PRO A 39 -2.06 3.86 -4.47
CA PRO A 39 -1.16 2.86 -5.04
C PRO A 39 -0.72 3.24 -6.45
N VAL A 40 0.55 3.00 -6.78
CA VAL A 40 1.15 3.33 -8.06
C VAL A 40 1.76 2.11 -8.72
N THR A 41 1.77 2.11 -10.06
CA THR A 41 2.51 1.12 -10.85
C THR A 41 4.00 1.45 -10.88
N LEU A 42 4.83 0.48 -11.27
CA LEU A 42 6.26 0.74 -11.45
C LEU A 42 6.54 1.83 -12.49
N PRO A 43 5.90 1.87 -13.68
CA PRO A 43 6.08 2.98 -14.60
C PRO A 43 5.76 4.36 -14.00
N GLU A 44 4.66 4.48 -13.26
CA GLU A 44 4.28 5.73 -12.58
C GLU A 44 5.32 6.14 -11.52
N LEU A 45 5.84 5.17 -10.77
CA LEU A 45 6.89 5.42 -9.79
C LEU A 45 8.19 5.91 -10.46
N LEU A 46 8.58 5.30 -11.57
CA LEU A 46 9.76 5.71 -12.33
C LEU A 46 9.61 7.11 -12.93
N ASP A 47 8.42 7.45 -13.42
CA ASP A 47 8.13 8.78 -13.95
C ASP A 47 8.23 9.87 -12.86
N SER A 48 7.83 9.55 -11.64
CA SER A 48 7.92 10.48 -10.50
C SER A 48 9.30 10.51 -9.81
N SER A 49 10.18 9.57 -10.13
CA SER A 49 11.49 9.40 -9.48
C SER A 49 12.59 9.21 -10.55
N PRO A 50 13.01 10.30 -11.25
CA PRO A 50 13.92 10.20 -12.41
C PRO A 50 15.27 9.54 -12.12
N ASP A 51 15.71 9.54 -10.86
CA ASP A 51 16.98 8.96 -10.44
C ASP A 51 16.93 7.44 -10.23
N LEU A 52 15.73 6.84 -10.29
CA LEU A 52 15.56 5.40 -10.17
C LEU A 52 15.78 4.70 -11.52
N ALA A 53 16.71 3.74 -11.55
CA ALA A 53 16.83 2.82 -12.66
C ALA A 53 15.76 1.72 -12.57
N GLN A 54 15.13 1.38 -13.68
CA GLN A 54 14.04 0.40 -13.74
C GLN A 54 14.42 -0.95 -13.12
N SER A 55 15.58 -1.49 -13.43
CA SER A 55 16.05 -2.79 -12.93
C SER A 55 16.26 -2.77 -11.41
N SER A 56 16.84 -1.70 -10.87
CA SER A 56 17.04 -1.51 -9.44
C SER A 56 15.72 -1.29 -8.71
N ALA A 57 14.80 -0.52 -9.29
CA ALA A 57 13.49 -0.27 -8.70
C ALA A 57 12.67 -1.55 -8.57
N TYR A 58 12.61 -2.37 -9.61
CA TYR A 58 11.91 -3.65 -9.59
C TYR A 58 12.45 -4.58 -8.49
N ARG A 59 13.78 -4.72 -8.43
CA ARG A 59 14.44 -5.56 -7.43
C ARG A 59 14.21 -5.02 -6.01
N ASN A 60 14.35 -3.72 -5.81
CA ASN A 60 14.15 -3.10 -4.50
C ASN A 60 12.68 -3.16 -4.04
N LEU A 61 11.71 -3.04 -4.94
CA LEU A 61 10.30 -3.25 -4.61
C LEU A 61 10.05 -4.65 -4.07
N GLY A 62 10.64 -5.69 -4.69
CA GLY A 62 10.54 -7.06 -4.18
C GLY A 62 11.13 -7.23 -2.79
N LEU A 63 12.30 -6.66 -2.52
CA LEU A 63 12.94 -6.71 -1.19
C LEU A 63 12.14 -5.93 -0.14
N LEU A 64 11.59 -4.78 -0.50
CA LEU A 64 10.73 -3.98 0.39
C LEU A 64 9.40 -4.69 0.69
N GLU A 65 8.85 -5.42 -0.27
CA GLU A 65 7.67 -6.27 -0.08
C GLU A 65 7.96 -7.41 0.91
N GLU A 66 9.05 -8.13 0.72
CA GLU A 66 9.48 -9.20 1.64
C GLU A 66 9.72 -8.69 3.06
N ALA A 67 10.27 -7.51 3.21
CA ALA A 67 10.51 -6.87 4.50
C ALA A 67 9.22 -6.29 5.15
N GLY A 68 8.09 -6.35 4.48
CA GLY A 68 6.83 -5.82 4.99
C GLY A 68 6.72 -4.29 4.97
N VAL A 69 7.54 -3.62 4.17
CA VAL A 69 7.52 -2.16 3.98
C VAL A 69 6.55 -1.76 2.87
N VAL A 70 6.50 -2.55 1.81
CA VAL A 70 5.66 -2.31 0.63
C VAL A 70 4.64 -3.43 0.48
N ARG A 71 3.46 -3.06 0.04
CA ARG A 71 2.37 -3.97 -0.30
C ARG A 71 2.14 -3.93 -1.80
N ARG A 72 1.97 -5.10 -2.39
CA ARG A 72 1.61 -5.26 -3.80
C ARG A 72 0.12 -5.52 -3.93
N LEU A 73 -0.54 -4.78 -4.81
CA LEU A 73 -1.95 -4.94 -5.15
C LEU A 73 -2.07 -5.39 -6.61
N VAL A 74 -2.76 -6.49 -6.84
CA VAL A 74 -2.99 -7.02 -8.19
C VAL A 74 -4.49 -7.07 -8.45
N HIS A 75 -4.98 -6.26 -9.38
CA HIS A 75 -6.39 -6.09 -9.68
C HIS A 75 -6.70 -6.28 -11.16
N GLY A 76 -6.24 -7.38 -11.75
CA GLY A 76 -6.59 -7.75 -13.13
C GLY A 76 -6.08 -6.85 -14.24
N GLY A 77 -5.25 -5.84 -13.95
CA GLY A 77 -4.58 -4.99 -14.92
C GLY A 77 -3.23 -5.57 -15.38
N GLU A 78 -2.59 -4.91 -16.34
CA GLU A 78 -1.28 -5.33 -16.86
C GLU A 78 -0.15 -5.15 -15.84
N HIS A 79 -0.31 -4.22 -14.89
CA HIS A 79 0.69 -3.86 -13.90
C HIS A 79 0.18 -4.03 -12.48
N ALA A 80 1.04 -4.56 -11.61
CA ALA A 80 0.81 -4.50 -10.18
C ALA A 80 0.92 -3.06 -9.68
N HIS A 81 0.12 -2.70 -8.68
CA HIS A 81 0.21 -1.44 -7.95
C HIS A 81 0.94 -1.66 -6.63
N PHE A 82 1.67 -0.66 -6.20
CA PHE A 82 2.46 -0.70 -4.97
C PHE A 82 2.08 0.46 -4.06
N GLU A 83 2.04 0.19 -2.78
CA GLU A 83 1.85 1.19 -1.73
C GLU A 83 2.66 0.83 -0.49
N LEU A 84 2.83 1.75 0.44
CA LEU A 84 3.40 1.45 1.74
C LEU A 84 2.45 0.55 2.53
N SER A 85 3.01 -0.39 3.30
CA SER A 85 2.23 -1.28 4.15
C SER A 85 1.36 -0.48 5.13
N GLU A 86 0.15 -0.93 5.34
CA GLU A 86 -0.85 -0.26 6.17
C GLU A 86 -0.35 0.00 7.60
N SER A 87 0.48 -0.88 8.14
CA SER A 87 1.10 -0.69 9.45
C SER A 87 2.07 0.50 9.53
N LEU A 88 2.45 1.07 8.39
CA LEU A 88 3.30 2.26 8.27
C LEU A 88 2.49 3.52 7.91
N THR A 89 1.22 3.38 7.60
CA THR A 89 0.31 4.43 7.16
C THR A 89 -0.99 4.38 7.94
N GLU A 90 -1.92 5.28 7.64
CA GLU A 90 -3.26 5.22 8.21
C GLU A 90 -4.08 4.14 7.52
N HIS A 91 -5.03 3.56 8.26
CA HIS A 91 -5.98 2.60 7.71
C HIS A 91 -6.80 3.23 6.57
N HIS A 92 -6.87 2.57 5.44
CA HIS A 92 -7.59 3.05 4.26
C HIS A 92 -8.14 1.88 3.44
N HIS A 93 -9.01 2.20 2.51
CA HIS A 93 -9.61 1.26 1.56
C HIS A 93 -9.35 1.75 0.14
N HIS A 94 -9.70 0.95 -0.85
CA HIS A 94 -9.46 1.28 -2.25
C HIS A 94 -10.74 1.32 -3.07
N LEU A 95 -10.80 2.29 -4.00
CA LEU A 95 -11.71 2.29 -5.12
C LEU A 95 -10.94 1.88 -6.36
N ILE A 96 -11.43 0.89 -7.09
CA ILE A 96 -10.75 0.30 -8.23
C ILE A 96 -11.64 0.39 -9.48
N CYS A 97 -11.13 1.03 -10.52
CA CYS A 97 -11.81 1.09 -11.81
C CYS A 97 -11.51 -0.17 -12.62
N GLU A 98 -12.52 -0.96 -12.91
CA GLU A 98 -12.39 -2.19 -13.69
C GLU A 98 -12.05 -1.95 -15.17
N SER A 99 -12.26 -0.73 -15.68
CA SER A 99 -11.97 -0.37 -17.07
C SER A 99 -10.55 0.10 -17.28
N CYS A 100 -10.10 1.12 -16.53
CA CYS A 100 -8.77 1.73 -16.74
C CYS A 100 -7.72 1.33 -15.69
N GLY A 101 -8.10 0.56 -14.67
CA GLY A 101 -7.20 0.12 -13.61
C GLY A 101 -6.85 1.20 -12.58
N LEU A 102 -7.49 2.38 -12.62
CA LEU A 102 -7.29 3.42 -11.61
C LEU A 102 -7.57 2.88 -10.21
N VAL A 103 -6.63 3.09 -9.30
CA VAL A 103 -6.78 2.76 -7.87
C VAL A 103 -6.69 4.03 -7.05
N ARG A 104 -7.63 4.27 -6.16
CA ARG A 104 -7.62 5.41 -5.24
C ARG A 104 -7.78 4.96 -3.80
N ASP A 105 -7.03 5.60 -2.92
CA ASP A 105 -7.21 5.46 -1.48
C ASP A 105 -8.44 6.24 -1.03
N VAL A 106 -9.23 5.61 -0.18
CA VAL A 106 -10.36 6.25 0.50
C VAL A 106 -10.37 5.85 1.96
N THR A 107 -10.79 6.76 2.80
CA THR A 107 -11.01 6.50 4.22
C THR A 107 -12.50 6.54 4.51
N LEU A 108 -12.96 5.64 5.36
CA LEU A 108 -14.34 5.64 5.82
C LEU A 108 -14.48 6.50 7.08
N GLU A 109 -15.67 7.00 7.30
CA GLU A 109 -16.00 7.68 8.54
C GLU A 109 -15.76 6.74 9.74
N THR A 110 -15.16 7.25 10.82
CA THR A 110 -14.77 6.46 12.00
C THR A 110 -15.91 5.61 12.55
N LYS A 111 -17.12 6.13 12.53
CA LYS A 111 -18.31 5.41 13.00
C LYS A 111 -18.61 4.18 12.14
N LEU A 112 -18.44 4.30 10.82
CA LEU A 112 -18.64 3.20 9.88
C LEU A 112 -17.53 2.15 10.03
N GLU A 113 -16.27 2.58 10.17
CA GLU A 113 -15.17 1.66 10.45
C GLU A 113 -15.41 0.81 11.69
N ARG A 114 -15.82 1.43 12.79
CA ARG A 114 -16.13 0.70 14.02
C ARG A 114 -17.29 -0.29 13.85
N THR A 115 -18.27 0.04 13.01
CA THR A 115 -19.38 -0.85 12.69
C THR A 115 -18.89 -2.06 11.91
N LEU A 116 -18.01 -1.86 10.92
CA LEU A 116 -17.39 -2.94 10.15
C LEU A 116 -16.51 -3.83 11.03
N ASP A 117 -15.64 -3.25 11.86
CA ASP A 117 -14.80 -3.99 12.80
C ASP A 117 -15.64 -4.93 13.67
N LYS A 118 -16.69 -4.39 14.24
CA LYS A 118 -17.59 -5.16 15.11
C LYS A 118 -18.32 -6.28 14.38
N ALA A 119 -18.76 -6.03 13.16
CA ALA A 119 -19.39 -7.04 12.33
C ALA A 119 -18.42 -8.15 11.94
N PHE A 120 -17.19 -7.79 11.56
CA PHE A 120 -16.15 -8.75 11.20
C PHE A 120 -15.67 -9.55 12.40
N ASP A 121 -15.53 -8.96 13.57
CA ASP A 121 -15.18 -9.65 14.81
C ASP A 121 -16.25 -10.70 15.18
N THR A 122 -17.51 -10.33 15.08
CA THR A 122 -18.64 -11.25 15.33
C THR A 122 -18.63 -12.42 14.36
N LEU A 123 -18.39 -12.15 13.08
CA LEU A 123 -18.28 -13.18 12.05
C LEU A 123 -17.08 -14.11 12.32
N ALA A 124 -15.94 -13.54 12.64
CA ALA A 124 -14.71 -14.28 12.91
C ALA A 124 -14.87 -15.20 14.12
N GLU A 125 -15.44 -14.69 15.21
CA GLU A 125 -15.71 -15.48 16.43
C GLU A 125 -16.62 -16.68 16.13
N ALA A 126 -17.66 -16.49 15.31
CA ALA A 126 -18.56 -17.57 14.91
C ALA A 126 -17.85 -18.69 14.15
N GLU A 127 -16.79 -18.36 13.42
CA GLU A 127 -15.97 -19.31 12.64
C GLU A 127 -14.69 -19.75 13.38
N GLY A 128 -14.49 -19.34 14.63
CA GLY A 128 -13.31 -19.69 15.42
C GLY A 128 -12.04 -18.92 15.05
N PHE A 129 -12.19 -17.73 14.45
CA PHE A 129 -11.08 -16.85 14.05
C PHE A 129 -10.88 -15.72 15.05
N VAL A 130 -9.63 -15.25 15.13
CA VAL A 130 -9.27 -13.98 15.78
C VAL A 130 -8.90 -13.00 14.69
N THR A 131 -9.65 -11.90 14.58
CA THR A 131 -9.42 -10.86 13.57
C THR A 131 -8.15 -10.07 13.90
N THR A 132 -7.29 -9.85 12.91
CA THR A 132 -6.10 -8.99 13.05
C THR A 132 -6.27 -7.68 12.29
N HIS A 133 -6.82 -7.71 11.10
CA HIS A 133 -7.11 -6.54 10.26
C HIS A 133 -8.11 -6.95 9.17
N HIS A 134 -8.65 -5.97 8.47
CA HIS A 134 -9.50 -6.18 7.30
C HIS A 134 -9.08 -5.31 6.13
N ASN A 135 -9.42 -5.72 4.92
CA ASN A 135 -9.28 -4.93 3.70
C ASN A 135 -10.62 -4.90 2.98
N VAL A 136 -11.02 -3.75 2.48
CA VAL A 136 -12.23 -3.58 1.67
C VAL A 136 -11.86 -2.85 0.39
N ASP A 137 -12.12 -3.49 -0.74
CA ASP A 137 -11.93 -2.90 -2.05
C ASP A 137 -13.29 -2.79 -2.75
N LEU A 138 -13.56 -1.62 -3.34
CA LEU A 138 -14.77 -1.37 -4.13
C LEU A 138 -14.41 -1.30 -5.60
N TYR A 139 -15.07 -2.13 -6.40
CA TYR A 139 -14.86 -2.24 -7.83
C TYR A 139 -16.01 -1.56 -8.58
N GLY A 140 -15.67 -0.82 -9.63
CA GLY A 140 -16.66 -0.14 -10.46
C GLY A 140 -16.01 0.64 -11.59
N LEU A 141 -16.63 1.72 -12.03
CA LEU A 141 -16.13 2.57 -13.09
C LEU A 141 -15.86 3.99 -12.56
N CYS A 142 -14.69 4.53 -12.88
CA CYS A 142 -14.36 5.90 -12.53
C CYS A 142 -15.17 6.92 -13.37
N SER A 143 -15.07 8.21 -13.01
CA SER A 143 -15.82 9.27 -13.69
C SER A 143 -15.54 9.40 -15.19
N ILE A 144 -14.40 8.90 -15.66
CA ILE A 144 -14.01 8.93 -17.07
C ILE A 144 -14.54 7.71 -17.82
N CYS A 145 -14.64 6.57 -17.16
CA CYS A 145 -14.99 5.29 -17.79
C CYS A 145 -16.47 4.93 -17.72
N ARG A 146 -17.28 5.61 -16.91
CA ARG A 146 -18.71 5.39 -16.76
C ARG A 146 -19.53 5.95 -17.93
#